data_5a1610ad3678de575e1da66c70b65b94
#
_entry.id   5a1610ad3678de575e1da66c70b65b94
#
_cell.length_a   1.000
_cell.length_b   1.000
_cell.length_c   1.000
_cell.angle_alpha   90.00
_cell.angle_beta   90.00
_cell.angle_gamma   90.00
#
_symmetry.space_group_name_H-M   'P 1'
#
loop_
_entity.id
_entity.type
_entity.pdbx_description
1 polymer ?
#
loop_
_entity_poly.entity_id
_entity_poly.type
_entity_poly.pdbx_seq_one_letter_code
_entity_poly.pdbx_strand_id
1 'polypeptide(L)'
;YMASVVSYLEEEQRHGTAHVYRSVLRRVIEFEGLDVLEFNDLTPLWLRSFQEYLLSRQLHWNTISTYMRMLRATYFRAVDDGLAPYRPRLFKGVYTGTKVTVKRAVDEDVFRKLSTPVADERLESTRLLFLLLFMLRGMPFVDVAYLRHCDFHNNVIVYRRKKTGAWLTVRVEGKALEIIRSLRNSDENSPYLFPLIHNPGKDEYRQYQNALRGFNYRLKKLKEHINGVTGLTSYTARHSWATIANYRDYQPELISNAMGHSSVKVTETYFMKHTVERINEMNKGIISYIFTK
;
A
#
# COMPACT_ATOMS: atom_id res chain seq x y z
N TYR A 1 -0.78 -7.47 -27.73
CA TYR A 1 -1.89 -7.79 -26.81
C TYR A 1 -1.72 -7.18 -25.41
N MET A 2 -0.57 -7.36 -24.72
CA MET A 2 -0.39 -6.76 -23.38
C MET A 2 -0.47 -5.23 -23.40
N ALA A 3 -0.04 -4.57 -24.46
CA ALA A 3 -0.18 -3.12 -24.61
C ALA A 3 -1.68 -2.72 -24.71
N SER A 4 -2.50 -3.45 -25.45
CA SER A 4 -3.95 -3.19 -25.51
C SER A 4 -4.63 -3.40 -24.16
N VAL A 5 -4.19 -4.40 -23.36
CA VAL A 5 -4.67 -4.57 -21.98
C VAL A 5 -4.31 -3.37 -21.11
N VAL A 6 -3.11 -2.78 -21.28
CA VAL A 6 -2.72 -1.55 -20.56
C VAL A 6 -3.64 -0.38 -20.93
N SER A 7 -3.88 -0.15 -22.24
CA SER A 7 -4.76 0.92 -22.71
C SER A 7 -6.18 0.76 -22.16
N TYR A 8 -6.75 -0.44 -22.25
CA TYR A 8 -8.07 -0.75 -21.67
C TYR A 8 -8.13 -0.45 -20.16
N LEU A 9 -7.11 -0.83 -19.40
CA LEU A 9 -7.07 -0.56 -17.95
C LEU A 9 -6.95 0.94 -17.64
N GLU A 10 -6.35 1.73 -18.52
CA GLU A 10 -6.27 3.19 -18.39
C GLU A 10 -7.61 3.86 -18.67
N GLU A 11 -8.31 3.44 -19.70
CA GLU A 11 -9.68 3.87 -20.03
C GLU A 11 -10.64 3.58 -18.87
N GLU A 12 -10.52 2.39 -18.26
CA GLU A 12 -11.26 1.99 -17.06
C GLU A 12 -10.77 2.70 -15.77
N GLN A 13 -9.88 3.68 -15.86
CA GLN A 13 -9.26 4.40 -14.73
C GLN A 13 -8.58 3.49 -13.69
N ARG A 14 -8.23 2.27 -14.07
CA ARG A 14 -7.50 1.30 -13.23
C ARG A 14 -5.99 1.52 -13.29
N HIS A 15 -5.57 2.77 -13.20
CA HIS A 15 -4.20 3.23 -13.41
C HIS A 15 -3.14 2.47 -12.59
N GLY A 16 -3.45 2.08 -11.34
CA GLY A 16 -2.53 1.29 -10.51
C GLY A 16 -2.25 -0.09 -11.11
N THR A 17 -3.27 -0.75 -11.65
CA THR A 17 -3.14 -2.04 -12.33
C THR A 17 -2.41 -1.86 -13.67
N ALA A 18 -2.82 -0.87 -14.48
CA ALA A 18 -2.15 -0.53 -15.74
C ALA A 18 -0.66 -0.29 -15.56
N HIS A 19 -0.26 0.43 -14.51
CA HIS A 19 1.15 0.67 -14.17
C HIS A 19 1.94 -0.63 -13.94
N VAL A 20 1.35 -1.63 -13.27
CA VAL A 20 2.01 -2.93 -13.07
C VAL A 20 2.16 -3.66 -14.41
N TYR A 21 1.11 -3.74 -15.24
CA TYR A 21 1.18 -4.37 -16.57
C TYR A 21 2.20 -3.68 -17.45
N ARG A 22 2.25 -2.34 -17.48
CA ARG A 22 3.27 -1.57 -18.21
C ARG A 22 4.69 -1.90 -17.74
N SER A 23 4.87 -2.07 -16.43
CA SER A 23 6.18 -2.45 -15.88
C SER A 23 6.60 -3.85 -16.32
N VAL A 24 5.66 -4.81 -16.40
CA VAL A 24 5.91 -6.15 -16.92
C VAL A 24 6.26 -6.09 -18.39
N LEU A 25 5.45 -5.40 -19.20
CA LEU A 25 5.66 -5.25 -20.64
C LEU A 25 7.06 -4.69 -20.93
N ARG A 26 7.46 -3.62 -20.23
CA ARG A 26 8.81 -3.06 -20.39
C ARG A 26 9.90 -4.09 -20.09
N ARG A 27 9.75 -4.92 -19.05
CA ARG A 27 10.74 -5.94 -18.72
C ARG A 27 10.79 -7.09 -19.72
N VAL A 28 9.66 -7.43 -20.32
CA VAL A 28 9.60 -8.40 -21.41
C VAL A 28 10.35 -7.87 -22.64
N ILE A 29 10.08 -6.63 -23.06
CA ILE A 29 10.77 -5.96 -24.16
C ILE A 29 12.29 -5.88 -23.91
N GLU A 30 12.69 -5.50 -22.67
CA GLU A 30 14.12 -5.45 -22.29
C GLU A 30 14.80 -6.84 -22.33
N PHE A 31 14.06 -7.92 -22.05
CA PHE A 31 14.57 -9.28 -22.06
C PHE A 31 14.71 -9.83 -23.48
N GLU A 32 13.68 -9.64 -24.29
CA GLU A 32 13.67 -10.12 -25.69
C GLU A 32 14.55 -9.30 -26.63
N GLY A 33 14.74 -8.01 -26.33
CA GLY A 33 15.37 -7.07 -27.26
C GLY A 33 14.53 -6.76 -28.50
N LEU A 34 13.27 -7.19 -28.52
CA LEU A 34 12.31 -7.03 -29.59
C LEU A 34 10.99 -6.46 -29.04
N ASP A 35 10.29 -5.71 -29.90
CA ASP A 35 8.98 -5.13 -29.53
C ASP A 35 7.82 -6.13 -29.60
N VAL A 36 8.04 -7.31 -30.19
CA VAL A 36 7.01 -8.33 -30.39
C VAL A 36 7.48 -9.68 -29.82
N LEU A 37 6.67 -10.22 -28.91
CA LEU A 37 6.74 -11.59 -28.44
C LEU A 37 5.41 -12.27 -28.76
N GLU A 38 5.43 -13.34 -29.50
CA GLU A 38 4.23 -14.11 -29.83
C GLU A 38 3.85 -15.06 -28.69
N PHE A 39 2.55 -15.39 -28.61
CA PHE A 39 2.08 -16.34 -27.58
C PHE A 39 2.64 -17.75 -27.77
N ASN A 40 3.04 -18.10 -29.00
CA ASN A 40 3.67 -19.38 -29.30
C ASN A 40 5.07 -19.50 -28.68
N ASP A 41 5.78 -18.38 -28.48
CA ASP A 41 7.13 -18.36 -27.92
C ASP A 41 7.11 -18.48 -26.39
N LEU A 42 5.96 -18.22 -25.76
CA LEU A 42 5.77 -18.40 -24.31
C LEU A 42 5.81 -19.88 -23.96
N THR A 43 7.01 -20.42 -23.76
CA THR A 43 7.25 -21.80 -23.31
C THR A 43 7.62 -21.86 -21.83
N PRO A 44 7.53 -23.03 -21.18
CA PRO A 44 8.05 -23.20 -19.81
C PRO A 44 9.54 -22.85 -19.67
N LEU A 45 10.32 -23.05 -20.72
CA LEU A 45 11.75 -22.68 -20.77
C LEU A 45 11.90 -21.17 -20.80
N TRP A 46 11.19 -20.49 -21.72
CA TRP A 46 11.17 -19.04 -21.79
C TRP A 46 10.81 -18.38 -20.45
N LEU A 47 9.76 -18.86 -19.80
CA LEU A 47 9.32 -18.32 -18.51
C LEU A 47 10.37 -18.48 -17.41
N ARG A 48 11.10 -19.60 -17.39
CA ARG A 48 12.23 -19.79 -16.45
C ARG A 48 13.38 -18.84 -16.76
N SER A 49 13.78 -18.74 -18.02
CA SER A 49 14.84 -17.81 -18.44
C SER A 49 14.49 -16.36 -18.12
N PHE A 50 13.24 -15.95 -18.33
CA PHE A 50 12.77 -14.62 -17.93
C PHE A 50 12.80 -14.41 -16.41
N GLN A 51 12.44 -15.44 -15.62
CA GLN A 51 12.57 -15.37 -14.16
C GLN A 51 14.03 -15.19 -13.72
N GLU A 52 14.97 -15.93 -14.30
CA GLU A 52 16.41 -15.80 -14.03
C GLU A 52 16.93 -14.41 -14.42
N TYR A 53 16.49 -13.89 -15.58
CA TYR A 53 16.78 -12.52 -15.97
C TYR A 53 16.28 -11.51 -14.93
N LEU A 54 15.05 -11.64 -14.43
CA LEU A 54 14.53 -10.74 -13.39
C LEU A 54 15.33 -10.85 -12.10
N LEU A 55 15.80 -12.04 -11.72
CA LEU A 55 16.69 -12.26 -10.58
C LEU A 55 18.06 -11.60 -10.79
N SER A 56 18.66 -11.73 -11.99
CA SER A 56 19.94 -11.07 -12.31
C SER A 56 19.85 -9.54 -12.24
N ARG A 57 18.67 -8.98 -12.48
CA ARG A 57 18.35 -7.56 -12.28
C ARG A 57 18.05 -7.20 -10.82
N GLN A 58 18.31 -8.11 -9.87
CA GLN A 58 18.13 -7.94 -8.42
C GLN A 58 16.69 -7.62 -7.99
N LEU A 59 15.68 -8.07 -8.75
CA LEU A 59 14.30 -7.91 -8.34
C LEU A 59 13.96 -8.85 -7.17
N HIS A 60 13.20 -8.33 -6.22
CA HIS A 60 12.70 -9.15 -5.11
C HIS A 60 11.67 -10.20 -5.57
N TRP A 61 11.66 -11.36 -4.92
CA TRP A 61 10.77 -12.48 -5.23
C TRP A 61 9.28 -12.10 -5.35
N ASN A 62 8.79 -11.20 -4.51
CA ASN A 62 7.40 -10.74 -4.58
C ASN A 62 7.13 -9.88 -5.83
N THR A 63 8.13 -9.16 -6.34
CA THR A 63 8.03 -8.42 -7.61
C THR A 63 8.01 -9.40 -8.78
N ILE A 64 8.90 -10.39 -8.77
CA ILE A 64 8.97 -11.47 -9.78
C ILE A 64 7.64 -12.23 -9.81
N SER A 65 7.13 -12.64 -8.65
CA SER A 65 5.83 -13.29 -8.54
C SER A 65 4.70 -12.44 -9.13
N THR A 66 4.71 -11.13 -8.87
CA THR A 66 3.72 -10.21 -9.44
C THR A 66 3.81 -10.19 -10.96
N TYR A 67 5.03 -10.14 -11.52
CA TYR A 67 5.24 -10.15 -12.97
C TYR A 67 4.78 -11.46 -13.60
N MET A 68 5.13 -12.60 -13.03
CA MET A 68 4.68 -13.90 -13.49
C MET A 68 3.15 -14.06 -13.44
N ARG A 69 2.51 -13.54 -12.40
CA ARG A 69 1.04 -13.55 -12.29
C ARG A 69 0.37 -12.64 -13.33
N MET A 70 0.98 -11.50 -13.65
CA MET A 70 0.45 -10.61 -14.70
C MET A 70 0.61 -11.25 -16.08
N LEU A 71 1.77 -11.84 -16.38
CA LEU A 71 1.97 -12.62 -17.62
C LEU A 71 0.96 -13.75 -17.73
N ARG A 72 0.75 -14.50 -16.65
CA ARG A 72 -0.23 -15.58 -16.61
C ARG A 72 -1.65 -15.07 -16.88
N ALA A 73 -2.05 -13.97 -16.26
CA ALA A 73 -3.36 -13.36 -16.47
C ALA A 73 -3.52 -12.87 -17.93
N THR A 74 -2.48 -12.25 -18.49
CA THR A 74 -2.48 -11.83 -19.91
C THR A 74 -2.62 -13.03 -20.85
N TYR A 75 -1.85 -14.09 -20.61
CA TYR A 75 -1.89 -15.31 -21.43
C TYR A 75 -3.28 -15.96 -21.41
N PHE A 76 -3.86 -16.20 -20.24
CA PHE A 76 -5.17 -16.85 -20.17
C PHE A 76 -6.29 -15.96 -20.72
N ARG A 77 -6.20 -14.64 -20.56
CA ARG A 77 -7.12 -13.73 -21.25
C ARG A 77 -7.02 -13.85 -22.77
N ALA A 78 -5.81 -13.96 -23.31
CA ALA A 78 -5.62 -14.16 -24.74
C ALA A 78 -6.10 -15.54 -25.22
N VAL A 79 -6.04 -16.57 -24.36
CA VAL A 79 -6.64 -17.89 -24.64
C VAL A 79 -8.16 -17.78 -24.70
N ASP A 80 -8.78 -17.08 -23.73
CA ASP A 80 -10.23 -16.86 -23.70
C ASP A 80 -10.72 -16.04 -24.89
N ASP A 81 -9.89 -15.09 -25.38
CA ASP A 81 -10.15 -14.29 -26.59
C ASP A 81 -9.83 -15.06 -27.91
N GLY A 82 -9.39 -16.33 -27.87
CA GLY A 82 -9.04 -17.14 -29.03
C GLY A 82 -7.73 -16.75 -29.74
N LEU A 83 -6.90 -15.91 -29.11
CA LEU A 83 -5.65 -15.37 -29.66
C LEU A 83 -4.40 -16.17 -29.26
N ALA A 84 -4.51 -17.07 -28.31
CA ALA A 84 -3.42 -17.92 -27.86
C ALA A 84 -3.88 -19.38 -27.68
N PRO A 85 -3.03 -20.37 -27.96
CA PRO A 85 -3.37 -21.77 -27.72
C PRO A 85 -3.41 -22.07 -26.21
N TYR A 86 -4.35 -22.89 -25.77
CA TYR A 86 -4.34 -23.36 -24.38
C TYR A 86 -3.20 -24.35 -24.15
N ARG A 87 -2.30 -24.04 -23.21
CA ARG A 87 -1.18 -24.90 -22.78
C ARG A 87 -1.32 -25.21 -21.29
N PRO A 88 -1.63 -26.47 -20.91
CA PRO A 88 -1.77 -26.83 -19.51
C PRO A 88 -0.45 -26.69 -18.76
N ARG A 89 -0.51 -26.19 -17.52
CA ARG A 89 0.62 -26.07 -16.60
C ARG A 89 1.79 -25.19 -17.09
N LEU A 90 1.57 -24.31 -18.09
CA LEU A 90 2.61 -23.44 -18.65
C LEU A 90 3.42 -22.69 -17.55
N PHE A 91 2.76 -22.19 -16.52
CA PHE A 91 3.39 -21.41 -15.43
C PHE A 91 3.79 -22.26 -14.20
N LYS A 92 3.76 -23.60 -14.26
CA LYS A 92 4.07 -24.46 -13.11
C LYS A 92 5.53 -24.32 -12.64
N GLY A 93 6.45 -24.04 -13.56
CA GLY A 93 7.89 -23.99 -13.30
C GLY A 93 8.43 -22.64 -12.80
N VAL A 94 7.56 -21.63 -12.56
CA VAL A 94 7.97 -20.29 -12.13
C VAL A 94 7.28 -19.88 -10.81
N TYR A 95 7.93 -18.94 -10.13
CA TYR A 95 7.46 -18.49 -8.81
C TYR A 95 6.27 -17.53 -8.92
N THR A 96 5.13 -17.95 -8.41
CA THR A 96 3.90 -17.14 -8.32
C THR A 96 3.37 -16.99 -6.89
N GLY A 97 4.16 -17.42 -5.89
CA GLY A 97 3.84 -17.37 -4.47
C GLY A 97 4.08 -16.00 -3.84
N THR A 98 4.03 -15.94 -2.52
CA THR A 98 4.32 -14.73 -1.75
C THR A 98 5.33 -15.05 -0.66
N LYS A 99 6.45 -14.33 -0.63
CA LYS A 99 7.42 -14.37 0.47
C LYS A 99 7.04 -13.35 1.53
N VAL A 100 7.21 -13.73 2.79
CA VAL A 100 7.02 -12.84 3.93
C VAL A 100 8.02 -11.68 3.82
N THR A 101 7.54 -10.47 4.00
CA THR A 101 8.36 -9.25 4.02
C THR A 101 8.52 -8.73 5.43
N VAL A 102 9.61 -7.99 5.65
CA VAL A 102 9.83 -7.28 6.92
C VAL A 102 8.65 -6.34 7.18
N LYS A 103 8.13 -6.38 8.39
CA LYS A 103 7.02 -5.51 8.80
C LYS A 103 7.53 -4.07 8.93
N ARG A 104 6.68 -3.12 8.56
CA ARG A 104 7.02 -1.69 8.53
C ARG A 104 6.45 -0.91 9.71
N ALA A 105 5.87 -1.59 10.68
CA ALA A 105 5.39 -0.93 11.90
C ALA A 105 6.57 -0.37 12.70
N VAL A 106 6.32 0.76 13.34
CA VAL A 106 7.22 1.38 14.31
C VAL A 106 6.52 1.46 15.67
N ASP A 107 7.32 1.56 16.72
CA ASP A 107 6.84 1.55 18.10
C ASP A 107 6.15 2.87 18.49
N GLU A 108 5.45 2.84 19.62
CA GLU A 108 4.77 4.02 20.18
C GLU A 108 5.75 5.17 20.45
N ASP A 109 7.00 4.88 20.85
CA ASP A 109 8.02 5.89 21.11
C ASP A 109 8.37 6.72 19.87
N VAL A 110 8.30 6.13 18.68
CA VAL A 110 8.47 6.87 17.43
C VAL A 110 7.35 7.89 17.25
N PHE A 111 6.10 7.54 17.57
CA PHE A 111 4.97 8.47 17.51
C PHE A 111 5.07 9.57 18.58
N ARG A 112 5.58 9.25 19.78
CA ARG A 112 5.88 10.26 20.82
C ARG A 112 6.93 11.26 20.33
N LYS A 113 8.03 10.79 19.73
CA LYS A 113 9.07 11.66 19.14
C LYS A 113 8.50 12.48 17.98
N LEU A 114 7.67 11.88 17.12
CA LEU A 114 6.96 12.58 16.05
C LEU A 114 5.92 13.60 16.56
N SER A 115 5.59 13.62 17.85
CA SER A 115 4.72 14.66 18.42
C SER A 115 5.43 16.01 18.57
N THR A 116 6.76 16.06 18.56
CA THR A 116 7.53 17.29 18.63
C THR A 116 7.59 17.94 17.24
N PRO A 117 7.25 19.24 17.10
CA PRO A 117 7.38 19.98 15.84
C PRO A 117 8.82 20.05 15.32
N VAL A 118 8.99 20.18 14.02
CA VAL A 118 10.27 20.41 13.36
C VAL A 118 10.32 21.80 12.73
N ALA A 119 11.51 22.42 12.70
CA ALA A 119 11.66 23.80 12.23
C ALA A 119 11.47 23.95 10.71
N ASP A 120 11.78 22.93 9.92
CA ASP A 120 11.56 22.95 8.47
C ASP A 120 10.06 22.79 8.17
N GLU A 121 9.46 23.81 7.59
CA GLU A 121 8.03 23.89 7.29
C GLU A 121 7.54 22.72 6.39
N ARG A 122 8.36 22.32 5.41
CA ARG A 122 8.02 21.22 4.49
C ARG A 122 8.08 19.85 5.19
N LEU A 123 9.03 19.69 6.11
CA LEU A 123 9.12 18.50 6.95
C LEU A 123 8.01 18.51 8.00
N GLU A 124 7.65 19.67 8.54
CA GLU A 124 6.54 19.82 9.49
C GLU A 124 5.20 19.41 8.87
N SER A 125 4.87 19.91 7.69
CA SER A 125 3.67 19.50 6.94
C SER A 125 3.68 17.99 6.66
N THR A 126 4.86 17.42 6.37
CA THR A 126 5.01 15.97 6.15
C THR A 126 4.80 15.17 7.43
N ARG A 127 5.35 15.66 8.55
CA ARG A 127 5.17 15.06 9.88
C ARG A 127 3.70 15.08 10.30
N LEU A 128 3.05 16.21 10.17
CA LEU A 128 1.62 16.35 10.48
C LEU A 128 0.76 15.44 9.62
N LEU A 129 1.02 15.36 8.31
CA LEU A 129 0.29 14.46 7.42
C LEU A 129 0.53 12.98 7.78
N PHE A 130 1.75 12.60 8.18
CA PHE A 130 2.04 11.24 8.63
C PHE A 130 1.27 10.88 9.92
N LEU A 131 1.25 11.79 10.90
CA LEU A 131 0.45 11.63 12.11
C LEU A 131 -1.05 11.54 11.80
N LEU A 132 -1.53 12.35 10.86
CA LEU A 132 -2.92 12.31 10.43
C LEU A 132 -3.29 10.94 9.81
N LEU A 133 -2.43 10.38 8.92
CA LEU A 133 -2.65 9.04 8.39
C LEU A 133 -2.84 8.00 9.50
N PHE A 134 -2.03 8.10 10.56
CA PHE A 134 -2.15 7.21 11.73
C PHE A 134 -3.46 7.45 12.49
N MET A 135 -3.77 8.69 12.83
CA MET A 135 -4.97 9.07 13.61
C MET A 135 -6.28 8.73 12.87
N LEU A 136 -6.25 8.70 11.54
CA LEU A 136 -7.37 8.27 10.71
C LEU A 136 -7.37 6.74 10.46
N ARG A 137 -7.03 5.95 11.50
CA ARG A 137 -7.01 4.47 11.48
C ARG A 137 -6.08 3.87 10.42
N GLY A 138 -4.93 4.50 10.22
CA GLY A 138 -4.00 4.09 9.17
C GLY A 138 -4.56 4.30 7.77
N MET A 139 -5.29 5.39 7.51
CA MET A 139 -5.83 5.71 6.19
C MET A 139 -4.70 5.70 5.15
N PRO A 140 -4.84 4.99 4.03
CA PRO A 140 -3.83 4.99 2.97
C PRO A 140 -3.63 6.39 2.37
N PHE A 141 -2.39 6.73 2.02
CA PHE A 141 -2.08 8.02 1.38
C PHE A 141 -2.93 8.29 0.13
N VAL A 142 -3.24 7.26 -0.65
CA VAL A 142 -4.13 7.41 -1.82
C VAL A 142 -5.52 7.88 -1.42
N ASP A 143 -6.09 7.36 -0.35
CA ASP A 143 -7.43 7.75 0.10
C ASP A 143 -7.42 9.21 0.59
N VAL A 144 -6.37 9.62 1.33
CA VAL A 144 -6.20 11.02 1.77
C VAL A 144 -5.98 11.97 0.59
N ALA A 145 -5.20 11.56 -0.43
CA ALA A 145 -4.94 12.40 -1.59
C ALA A 145 -6.20 12.72 -2.41
N TYR A 146 -7.16 11.80 -2.43
CA TYR A 146 -8.43 11.98 -3.14
C TYR A 146 -9.60 12.36 -2.23
N LEU A 147 -9.36 12.63 -0.94
CA LEU A 147 -10.40 13.05 -0.01
C LEU A 147 -10.91 14.44 -0.39
N ARG A 148 -12.23 14.59 -0.49
CA ARG A 148 -12.89 15.83 -0.91
C ARG A 148 -13.40 16.63 0.28
N HIS A 149 -13.64 17.92 0.07
CA HIS A 149 -14.29 18.76 1.09
C HIS A 149 -15.66 18.20 1.51
N CYS A 150 -16.45 17.68 0.56
CA CYS A 150 -17.76 17.09 0.81
C CYS A 150 -17.71 15.77 1.60
N ASP A 151 -16.56 15.11 1.70
CA ASP A 151 -16.42 13.88 2.48
C ASP A 151 -16.25 14.17 3.98
N PHE A 152 -16.04 15.43 4.37
CA PHE A 152 -15.78 15.84 5.76
C PHE A 152 -16.85 16.79 6.30
N HIS A 153 -17.70 16.28 7.18
CA HIS A 153 -18.78 17.03 7.83
C HIS A 153 -18.88 16.68 9.32
N ASN A 154 -19.14 17.68 10.16
CA ASN A 154 -19.39 17.48 11.60
C ASN A 154 -18.34 16.61 12.30
N ASN A 155 -17.06 16.82 11.97
CA ASN A 155 -15.93 16.03 12.49
C ASN A 155 -15.98 14.53 12.11
N VAL A 156 -16.66 14.19 11.04
CA VAL A 156 -16.75 12.83 10.50
C VAL A 156 -16.31 12.84 9.05
N ILE A 157 -15.42 11.92 8.69
CA ILE A 157 -15.04 11.64 7.30
C ILE A 157 -15.84 10.42 6.85
N VAL A 158 -16.62 10.57 5.77
CA VAL A 158 -17.31 9.47 5.09
C VAL A 158 -16.75 9.38 3.67
N TYR A 159 -16.06 8.31 3.36
CA TYR A 159 -15.39 8.20 2.07
C TYR A 159 -15.42 6.77 1.51
N ARG A 160 -15.25 6.66 0.21
CA ARG A 160 -15.12 5.39 -0.49
C ARG A 160 -13.66 5.07 -0.74
N ARG A 161 -13.17 3.92 -0.24
CA ARG A 161 -11.78 3.50 -0.45
C ARG A 161 -11.45 3.32 -1.94
N LYS A 162 -10.37 3.95 -2.39
CA LYS A 162 -9.92 3.85 -3.80
C LYS A 162 -9.57 2.42 -4.23
N LYS A 163 -9.01 1.61 -3.33
CA LYS A 163 -8.55 0.25 -3.66
C LYS A 163 -9.68 -0.78 -3.69
N THR A 164 -10.64 -0.69 -2.80
CA THR A 164 -11.64 -1.75 -2.57
C THR A 164 -13.07 -1.31 -2.85
N GLY A 165 -13.31 -0.02 -3.00
CA GLY A 165 -14.64 0.55 -3.14
C GLY A 165 -15.49 0.50 -1.86
N ALA A 166 -14.96 0.03 -0.74
CA ALA A 166 -15.68 -0.03 0.53
C ALA A 166 -15.93 1.37 1.10
N TRP A 167 -17.13 1.59 1.62
CA TRP A 167 -17.47 2.80 2.38
C TRP A 167 -16.90 2.71 3.78
N LEU A 168 -16.27 3.77 4.24
CA LEU A 168 -15.76 3.91 5.60
C LEU A 168 -16.20 5.23 6.21
N THR A 169 -16.52 5.16 7.50
CA THR A 169 -16.84 6.32 8.34
C THR A 169 -15.79 6.44 9.44
N VAL A 170 -15.11 7.57 9.50
CA VAL A 170 -14.06 7.85 10.49
C VAL A 170 -14.41 9.11 11.25
N ARG A 171 -14.67 8.98 12.57
CA ARG A 171 -14.77 10.14 13.45
C ARG A 171 -13.37 10.73 13.64
N VAL A 172 -13.27 12.04 13.50
CA VAL A 172 -12.02 12.79 13.60
C VAL A 172 -11.95 13.40 15.01
N GLU A 173 -10.94 12.98 15.76
CA GLU A 173 -10.76 13.42 17.15
C GLU A 173 -9.83 14.66 17.24
N GLY A 174 -9.92 15.41 18.32
CA GLY A 174 -9.29 16.68 18.66
C GLY A 174 -8.03 17.06 17.86
N LYS A 175 -6.89 16.44 18.17
CA LYS A 175 -5.60 16.76 17.49
C LYS A 175 -5.63 16.51 15.98
N ALA A 176 -6.37 15.52 15.50
CA ALA A 176 -6.53 15.28 14.08
C ALA A 176 -7.33 16.41 13.39
N LEU A 177 -8.29 17.02 14.08
CA LEU A 177 -9.02 18.20 13.58
C LEU A 177 -8.09 19.40 13.41
N GLU A 178 -7.21 19.65 14.36
CA GLU A 178 -6.22 20.73 14.28
C GLU A 178 -5.29 20.52 13.07
N ILE A 179 -4.81 19.29 12.88
CA ILE A 179 -3.97 18.95 11.73
C ILE A 179 -4.74 19.12 10.41
N ILE A 180 -5.99 18.67 10.33
CA ILE A 180 -6.81 18.87 9.13
C ILE A 180 -6.93 20.36 8.81
N ARG A 181 -7.20 21.21 9.82
CA ARG A 181 -7.31 22.66 9.62
C ARG A 181 -6.01 23.28 9.11
N SER A 182 -4.86 22.84 9.66
CA SER A 182 -3.55 23.36 9.25
C SER A 182 -3.09 22.92 7.87
N LEU A 183 -3.51 21.73 7.43
CA LEU A 183 -3.13 21.14 6.14
C LEU A 183 -4.20 21.29 5.06
N ARG A 184 -5.35 21.89 5.39
CA ARG A 184 -6.46 22.05 4.47
C ARG A 184 -6.04 22.84 3.23
N ASN A 185 -6.57 22.44 2.09
CA ASN A 185 -6.36 23.16 0.84
C ASN A 185 -6.96 24.57 0.93
N SER A 186 -6.15 25.59 0.64
CA SER A 186 -6.56 26.98 0.61
C SER A 186 -7.25 27.40 -0.70
N ASP A 187 -7.11 26.59 -1.76
CA ASP A 187 -7.82 26.80 -3.02
C ASP A 187 -9.26 26.31 -2.89
N GLU A 188 -10.18 27.25 -2.78
CA GLU A 188 -11.62 26.99 -2.65
C GLU A 188 -12.23 26.36 -3.92
N ASN A 189 -11.60 26.52 -5.07
CA ASN A 189 -12.03 25.90 -6.33
C ASN A 189 -11.62 24.41 -6.42
N SER A 190 -10.67 23.98 -5.62
CA SER A 190 -10.26 22.59 -5.60
C SER A 190 -11.29 21.73 -4.85
N PRO A 191 -11.75 20.60 -5.41
CA PRO A 191 -12.65 19.71 -4.69
C PRO A 191 -11.95 18.96 -3.55
N TYR A 192 -10.60 18.92 -3.53
CA TYR A 192 -9.80 18.11 -2.62
C TYR A 192 -9.52 18.78 -1.29
N LEU A 193 -9.72 18.07 -0.20
CA LEU A 193 -9.53 18.55 1.17
C LEU A 193 -8.06 18.95 1.46
N PHE A 194 -7.11 18.28 0.82
CA PHE A 194 -5.67 18.54 0.97
C PHE A 194 -5.03 18.89 -0.39
N PRO A 195 -4.01 19.78 -0.43
CA PRO A 195 -3.36 20.23 -1.66
C PRO A 195 -2.35 19.18 -2.17
N LEU A 196 -2.81 17.94 -2.40
CA LEU A 196 -1.99 16.84 -2.92
C LEU A 196 -2.21 16.60 -4.41
N ILE A 197 -3.35 17.04 -4.92
CA ILE A 197 -3.72 17.10 -6.34
C ILE A 197 -4.07 18.56 -6.63
N HIS A 198 -3.20 19.25 -7.41
CA HIS A 198 -3.27 20.69 -7.64
C HIS A 198 -4.16 21.08 -8.83
N ASN A 199 -4.27 20.18 -9.83
CA ASN A 199 -5.06 20.43 -11.04
C ASN A 199 -6.13 19.34 -11.17
N PRO A 200 -7.30 19.51 -10.57
CA PRO A 200 -8.39 18.56 -10.69
C PRO A 200 -8.81 18.34 -12.15
N GLY A 201 -9.12 17.08 -12.50
CA GLY A 201 -9.51 16.70 -13.86
C GLY A 201 -8.35 16.53 -14.85
N LYS A 202 -7.11 16.90 -14.49
CA LYS A 202 -5.96 16.78 -15.38
C LYS A 202 -4.90 15.83 -14.80
N ASP A 203 -4.82 14.61 -15.37
CA ASP A 203 -3.82 13.59 -15.00
C ASP A 203 -3.61 13.44 -13.46
N GLU A 204 -4.73 13.33 -12.73
CA GLU A 204 -4.74 13.28 -11.27
C GLU A 204 -3.92 12.12 -10.72
N TYR A 205 -3.90 10.99 -11.43
CA TYR A 205 -3.11 9.84 -11.00
C TYR A 205 -1.61 10.13 -10.98
N ARG A 206 -1.10 10.85 -11.97
CA ARG A 206 0.32 11.26 -12.01
C ARG A 206 0.63 12.27 -10.91
N GLN A 207 -0.27 13.22 -10.65
CA GLN A 207 -0.14 14.18 -9.56
C GLN A 207 -0.08 13.46 -8.21
N TYR A 208 -1.02 12.53 -7.96
CA TYR A 208 -1.00 11.66 -6.79
C TYR A 208 0.33 10.88 -6.65
N GLN A 209 0.83 10.28 -7.72
CA GLN A 209 2.10 9.55 -7.69
C GLN A 209 3.28 10.46 -7.35
N ASN A 210 3.30 11.69 -7.88
CA ASN A 210 4.32 12.70 -7.56
C ASN A 210 4.23 13.12 -6.09
N ALA A 211 3.03 13.38 -5.59
CA ALA A 211 2.79 13.71 -4.19
C ALA A 211 3.26 12.58 -3.26
N LEU A 212 2.93 11.33 -3.57
CA LEU A 212 3.35 10.15 -2.80
C LEU A 212 4.88 9.98 -2.80
N ARG A 213 5.54 10.15 -3.96
CA ARG A 213 7.02 10.10 -4.05
C ARG A 213 7.66 11.19 -3.21
N GLY A 214 7.18 12.42 -3.33
CA GLY A 214 7.65 13.55 -2.55
C GLY A 214 7.43 13.36 -1.04
N PHE A 215 6.27 12.86 -0.65
CA PHE A 215 5.95 12.53 0.74
C PHE A 215 6.91 11.48 1.32
N ASN A 216 7.10 10.34 0.63
CA ASN A 216 8.02 9.31 1.08
C ASN A 216 9.49 9.78 1.12
N TYR A 217 9.90 10.64 0.19
CA TYR A 217 11.23 11.25 0.22
C TYR A 217 11.42 12.15 1.47
N ARG A 218 10.44 13.00 1.78
CA ARG A 218 10.48 13.85 2.98
C ARG A 218 10.39 13.03 4.27
N LEU A 219 9.62 11.93 4.30
CA LEU A 219 9.61 10.99 5.43
C LEU A 219 10.99 10.37 5.66
N LYS A 220 11.75 10.08 4.59
CA LYS A 220 13.13 9.61 4.73
C LYS A 220 14.03 10.66 5.37
N LYS A 221 13.86 11.95 5.04
CA LYS A 221 14.59 13.05 5.70
C LYS A 221 14.13 13.25 7.15
N LEU A 222 12.83 13.24 7.39
CA LEU A 222 12.26 13.35 8.75
C LEU A 222 12.80 12.27 9.69
N LYS A 223 13.05 11.07 9.19
CA LYS A 223 13.67 9.97 9.93
C LYS A 223 15.04 10.37 10.52
N GLU A 224 15.82 11.20 9.84
CA GLU A 224 17.15 11.63 10.30
C GLU A 224 17.07 12.44 11.61
N HIS A 225 15.92 13.03 11.91
CA HIS A 225 15.61 13.72 13.15
C HIS A 225 15.09 12.81 14.27
N ILE A 226 14.92 11.49 14.02
CA ILE A 226 14.32 10.54 14.96
C ILE A 226 15.24 9.34 15.13
N ASN A 227 15.97 9.32 16.24
CA ASN A 227 16.89 8.22 16.57
C ASN A 227 16.15 6.88 16.71
N GLY A 228 16.74 5.81 16.15
CA GLY A 228 16.26 4.44 16.31
C GLY A 228 15.21 3.98 15.28
N VAL A 229 14.89 4.78 14.25
CA VAL A 229 13.91 4.42 13.23
C VAL A 229 14.60 3.92 11.96
N THR A 230 14.31 2.68 11.56
CA THR A 230 14.92 2.06 10.37
C THR A 230 14.31 2.55 9.05
N GLY A 231 13.05 2.99 9.05
CA GLY A 231 12.42 3.53 7.86
C GLY A 231 10.98 4.03 8.10
N LEU A 232 10.70 5.24 7.59
CA LEU A 232 9.34 5.77 7.54
C LEU A 232 8.87 5.82 6.09
N THR A 233 7.67 5.33 5.86
CA THR A 233 6.95 5.41 4.58
C THR A 233 5.48 5.72 4.85
N SER A 234 4.74 6.15 3.84
CA SER A 234 3.28 6.34 3.95
C SER A 234 2.55 5.10 4.49
N TYR A 235 3.08 3.91 4.24
CA TYR A 235 2.51 2.64 4.72
C TYR A 235 2.85 2.33 6.18
N THR A 236 3.91 2.93 6.72
CA THR A 236 4.33 2.74 8.12
C THR A 236 3.22 3.14 9.09
N ALA A 237 2.55 4.26 8.87
CA ALA A 237 1.42 4.72 9.70
C ALA A 237 0.32 3.64 9.81
N ARG A 238 -0.03 3.01 8.68
CA ARG A 238 -1.05 1.96 8.63
C ARG A 238 -0.61 0.66 9.32
N HIS A 239 0.63 0.24 9.07
CA HIS A 239 1.19 -0.94 9.75
C HIS A 239 1.25 -0.74 11.26
N SER A 240 1.71 0.43 11.71
CA SER A 240 1.82 0.74 13.13
C SER A 240 0.45 0.80 13.81
N TRP A 241 -0.54 1.46 13.18
CA TRP A 241 -1.89 1.50 13.74
C TRP A 241 -2.47 0.10 13.95
N ALA A 242 -2.36 -0.77 12.94
CA ALA A 242 -2.84 -2.15 13.04
C ALA A 242 -2.08 -2.97 14.09
N THR A 243 -0.75 -2.84 14.15
CA THR A 243 0.10 -3.55 15.12
C THR A 243 -0.18 -3.08 16.54
N ILE A 244 -0.30 -1.76 16.78
CA ILE A 244 -0.61 -1.20 18.10
C ILE A 244 -2.01 -1.64 18.53
N ALA A 245 -3.01 -1.60 17.63
CA ALA A 245 -4.35 -2.09 17.94
C ALA A 245 -4.33 -3.58 18.34
N ASN A 246 -3.58 -4.42 17.62
CA ASN A 246 -3.41 -5.84 17.96
C ASN A 246 -2.66 -6.02 19.30
N TYR A 247 -1.66 -5.19 19.59
CA TYR A 247 -0.94 -5.23 20.88
C TYR A 247 -1.79 -4.73 22.06
N ARG A 248 -2.83 -3.94 21.79
CA ARG A 248 -3.84 -3.50 22.76
C ARG A 248 -5.01 -4.48 22.88
N ASP A 249 -4.84 -5.70 22.36
CA ASP A 249 -5.79 -6.81 22.43
C ASP A 249 -7.17 -6.55 21.78
N TYR A 250 -7.24 -5.59 20.83
CA TYR A 250 -8.42 -5.46 20.01
C TYR A 250 -8.54 -6.63 19.03
N GLN A 251 -9.76 -7.14 18.89
CA GLN A 251 -10.03 -8.30 18.02
C GLN A 251 -9.66 -8.02 16.56
N PRO A 252 -9.02 -8.98 15.86
CA PRO A 252 -8.61 -8.83 14.45
C PRO A 252 -9.75 -8.44 13.51
N GLU A 253 -10.98 -8.89 13.78
CA GLU A 253 -12.19 -8.54 13.03
C GLU A 253 -12.51 -7.06 13.16
N LEU A 254 -12.43 -6.50 14.36
CA LEU A 254 -12.66 -5.08 14.62
C LEU A 254 -11.60 -4.23 13.90
N ILE A 255 -10.34 -4.64 13.98
CA ILE A 255 -9.23 -3.98 13.26
C ILE A 255 -9.46 -4.04 11.75
N SER A 256 -9.87 -5.21 11.23
CA SER A 256 -10.18 -5.43 9.82
C SER A 256 -11.27 -4.49 9.31
N ASN A 257 -12.36 -4.40 10.04
CA ASN A 257 -13.49 -3.51 9.74
C ASN A 257 -13.07 -2.04 9.80
N ALA A 258 -12.34 -1.63 10.84
CA ALA A 258 -11.85 -0.26 10.99
C ALA A 258 -10.91 0.18 9.85
N MET A 259 -10.16 -0.75 9.28
CA MET A 259 -9.25 -0.54 8.16
C MET A 259 -9.92 -0.73 6.79
N GLY A 260 -11.15 -1.22 6.72
CA GLY A 260 -11.87 -1.51 5.47
C GLY A 260 -11.20 -2.61 4.65
N HIS A 261 -10.75 -3.68 5.29
CA HIS A 261 -10.24 -4.87 4.61
C HIS A 261 -11.37 -5.81 4.24
N SER A 262 -11.20 -6.55 3.16
CA SER A 262 -12.17 -7.55 2.69
C SER A 262 -12.15 -8.85 3.49
N SER A 263 -11.10 -9.08 4.30
CA SER A 263 -10.98 -10.24 5.18
C SER A 263 -9.96 -9.99 6.29
N VAL A 264 -10.13 -10.69 7.40
CA VAL A 264 -9.22 -10.68 8.56
C VAL A 264 -7.81 -11.13 8.15
N LYS A 265 -7.68 -12.12 7.27
CA LYS A 265 -6.40 -12.61 6.76
C LYS A 265 -5.54 -11.51 6.12
N VAL A 266 -6.17 -10.51 5.48
CA VAL A 266 -5.47 -9.32 4.98
C VAL A 266 -4.94 -8.50 6.14
N THR A 267 -5.70 -8.36 7.23
CA THR A 267 -5.33 -7.57 8.42
C THR A 267 -4.15 -8.19 9.16
N GLU A 268 -4.12 -9.50 9.31
CA GLU A 268 -3.03 -10.25 9.95
C GLU A 268 -1.66 -10.03 9.24
N THR A 269 -1.67 -9.71 7.94
CA THR A 269 -0.44 -9.38 7.22
C THR A 269 0.23 -8.10 7.73
N TYR A 270 -0.47 -7.25 8.47
CA TYR A 270 0.06 -6.01 9.07
C TYR A 270 0.65 -6.24 10.45
N PHE A 271 0.20 -7.26 11.20
CA PHE A 271 0.63 -7.50 12.56
C PHE A 271 2.10 -7.90 12.63
N MET A 272 2.82 -7.34 13.58
CA MET A 272 4.10 -7.86 14.00
C MET A 272 3.88 -9.11 14.88
N LYS A 273 4.85 -10.01 14.89
CA LYS A 273 4.84 -11.13 15.85
C LYS A 273 4.93 -10.59 17.26
N HIS A 274 4.21 -11.22 18.18
CA HIS A 274 4.37 -10.93 19.60
C HIS A 274 5.79 -11.26 20.06
N THR A 275 6.30 -10.46 20.99
CA THR A 275 7.62 -10.70 21.59
C THR A 275 7.56 -11.91 22.51
N VAL A 276 8.73 -12.50 22.79
CA VAL A 276 8.86 -13.63 23.73
C VAL A 276 8.36 -13.22 25.13
N GLU A 277 8.68 -12.00 25.56
CA GLU A 277 8.26 -11.43 26.85
C GLU A 277 6.73 -11.43 26.96
N ARG A 278 6.02 -10.94 25.92
CA ARG A 278 4.56 -10.91 25.90
C ARG A 278 3.94 -12.31 25.95
N ILE A 279 4.55 -13.27 25.23
CA ILE A 279 4.11 -14.68 25.27
C ILE A 279 4.30 -15.25 26.68
N ASN A 280 5.43 -14.92 27.34
CA ASN A 280 5.73 -15.35 28.70
C ASN A 280 4.77 -14.72 29.72
N GLU A 281 4.44 -13.43 29.59
CA GLU A 281 3.45 -12.75 30.43
C GLU A 281 2.07 -13.40 30.31
N MET A 282 1.63 -13.69 29.08
CA MET A 282 0.39 -14.41 28.84
C MET A 282 0.41 -15.78 29.54
N ASN A 283 1.47 -16.58 29.37
CA ASN A 283 1.60 -17.88 30.00
C ASN A 283 1.60 -17.78 31.54
N LYS A 284 2.32 -16.80 32.11
CA LYS A 284 2.32 -16.52 33.55
C LYS A 284 0.90 -16.19 34.05
N GLY A 285 0.16 -15.38 33.30
CA GLY A 285 -1.22 -15.04 33.62
C GLY A 285 -2.14 -16.28 33.63
N ILE A 286 -2.00 -17.16 32.64
CA ILE A 286 -2.75 -18.42 32.57
C ILE A 286 -2.42 -19.32 33.77
N ILE A 287 -1.15 -19.48 34.10
CA ILE A 287 -0.70 -20.29 35.25
C ILE A 287 -1.28 -19.72 36.55
N SER A 288 -1.15 -18.39 36.75
CA SER A 288 -1.68 -17.72 37.94
C SER A 288 -3.20 -17.88 38.06
N TYR A 289 -3.93 -17.75 36.97
CA TYR A 289 -5.41 -17.93 36.97
C TYR A 289 -5.82 -19.34 37.42
N ILE A 290 -5.06 -20.37 37.10
CA ILE A 290 -5.38 -21.76 37.44
C ILE A 290 -4.88 -22.13 38.85
N PHE A 291 -3.67 -21.68 39.22
CA PHE A 291 -2.95 -22.21 40.39
C PHE A 291 -2.81 -21.22 41.55
N THR A 292 -3.17 -19.96 41.38
CA THR A 292 -3.20 -18.99 42.48
C THR A 292 -4.65 -18.81 42.93
N LYS A 293 -4.97 -19.38 44.11
CA LYS A 293 -6.23 -19.12 44.81
C LYS A 293 -6.10 -17.91 45.71
#